data_7f38ba23abea8d8012d8dbc59ce7194a
#
_entry.id   7f38ba23abea8d8012d8dbc59ce7194a
#
_cell.length_a   1.000
_cell.length_b   1.000
_cell.length_c   1.000
_cell.angle_alpha   90.00
_cell.angle_beta   90.00
_cell.angle_gamma   90.00
#
_symmetry.space_group_name_H-M   'P 1'
#
loop_
_entity.id
_entity.type
_entity.pdbx_description
1 polymer ?
#
loop_
_entity_poly.entity_id
_entity_poly.type
_entity_poly.pdbx_seq_one_letter_code
_entity_poly.pdbx_strand_id
1 'polypeptide(L)'
;MQFVKPEDSYETLEKLTNNAEEVLKRLELPYRVLSMCTADLGFTAAKKYDLEVWIPSYGTYREISSCSNFEAFQARRANIRFRREKNAKPEFMHTLNGSGLAIGRTVAAILENYQEADGSIRIPKVLQGYMGGIEKIEAPK
;
A
#
# COMPACT_ATOMS: atom_id res chain seq x y z
N MET A 1 8.96 4.33 -2.86
CA MET A 1 9.20 4.91 -4.21
C MET A 1 10.20 4.05 -4.95
N GLN A 2 9.98 3.83 -6.26
CA GLN A 2 10.89 3.03 -7.10
C GLN A 2 11.21 3.78 -8.39
N PHE A 3 12.42 3.58 -8.87
CA PHE A 3 12.93 4.11 -10.14
C PHE A 3 13.33 2.92 -10.99
N VAL A 4 12.68 2.77 -12.14
CA VAL A 4 12.85 1.58 -12.98
C VAL A 4 12.99 1.96 -14.45
N LYS A 5 13.47 1.03 -15.25
CA LYS A 5 13.46 1.19 -16.71
C LYS A 5 12.02 1.14 -17.22
N PRO A 6 11.71 1.83 -18.33
CA PRO A 6 10.36 1.87 -18.89
C PRO A 6 9.72 0.49 -19.07
N GLU A 7 10.48 -0.47 -19.59
CA GLU A 7 10.03 -1.84 -19.87
C GLU A 7 9.61 -2.62 -18.63
N ASP A 8 10.19 -2.30 -17.45
CA ASP A 8 9.97 -3.04 -16.20
C ASP A 8 8.84 -2.44 -15.34
N SER A 9 8.31 -1.27 -15.72
CA SER A 9 7.51 -0.45 -14.80
C SER A 9 6.15 -1.07 -14.44
N TYR A 10 5.50 -1.74 -15.37
CA TYR A 10 4.20 -2.37 -15.10
C TYR A 10 4.32 -3.62 -14.25
N GLU A 11 5.32 -4.46 -14.50
CA GLU A 11 5.62 -5.60 -13.63
C GLU A 11 6.02 -5.15 -12.22
N THR A 12 6.77 -4.05 -12.15
CA THR A 12 7.15 -3.45 -10.87
C THR A 12 5.94 -2.92 -10.10
N LEU A 13 4.91 -2.38 -10.77
CA LEU A 13 3.67 -1.97 -10.12
C LEU A 13 2.97 -3.16 -9.46
N GLU A 14 2.88 -4.32 -10.14
CA GLU A 14 2.29 -5.53 -9.56
C GLU A 14 3.07 -5.98 -8.31
N LYS A 15 4.40 -5.98 -8.37
CA LYS A 15 5.26 -6.31 -7.21
C LYS A 15 5.08 -5.33 -6.05
N LEU A 16 4.99 -4.03 -6.35
CA LEU A 16 4.77 -2.99 -5.35
C LEU A 16 3.42 -3.16 -4.64
N THR A 17 2.37 -3.43 -5.41
CA THR A 17 1.02 -3.70 -4.90
C THR A 17 1.01 -4.95 -4.02
N ASN A 18 1.63 -6.04 -4.48
CA ASN A 18 1.76 -7.28 -3.70
C ASN A 18 2.49 -7.08 -2.37
N ASN A 19 3.49 -6.19 -2.31
CA ASN A 19 4.17 -5.88 -1.04
C ASN A 19 3.23 -5.21 -0.03
N ALA A 20 2.34 -4.33 -0.48
CA ALA A 20 1.32 -3.72 0.39
C ALA A 20 0.25 -4.73 0.82
N GLU A 21 -0.20 -5.61 -0.10
CA GLU A 21 -1.12 -6.70 0.22
C GLU A 21 -0.56 -7.66 1.27
N GLU A 22 0.74 -7.97 1.19
CA GLU A 22 1.39 -8.90 2.11
C GLU A 22 1.27 -8.43 3.57
N VAL A 23 1.31 -7.12 3.82
CA VAL A 23 1.08 -6.56 5.17
C VAL A 23 -0.35 -6.86 5.64
N LEU A 24 -1.35 -6.64 4.79
CA LEU A 24 -2.76 -6.90 5.12
C LEU A 24 -3.03 -8.40 5.31
N LYS A 25 -2.43 -9.25 4.47
CA LYS A 25 -2.50 -10.71 4.60
C LYS A 25 -1.94 -11.19 5.94
N ARG A 26 -0.74 -10.71 6.34
CA ARG A 26 -0.13 -11.06 7.63
C ARG A 26 -0.92 -10.54 8.83
N LEU A 27 -1.58 -9.40 8.67
CA LEU A 27 -2.49 -8.85 9.68
C LEU A 27 -3.84 -9.57 9.69
N GLU A 28 -4.12 -10.46 8.74
CA GLU A 28 -5.40 -11.18 8.58
C GLU A 28 -6.61 -10.22 8.54
N LEU A 29 -6.43 -9.03 7.96
CA LEU A 29 -7.50 -8.05 7.79
C LEU A 29 -8.27 -8.30 6.49
N PRO A 30 -9.61 -8.20 6.49
CA PRO A 30 -10.39 -8.24 5.25
C PRO A 30 -10.05 -7.03 4.38
N TYR A 31 -9.62 -7.27 3.15
CA TYR A 31 -9.24 -6.20 2.22
C TYR A 31 -9.66 -6.53 0.79
N ARG A 32 -9.60 -5.55 -0.08
CA ARG A 32 -9.74 -5.70 -1.53
C ARG A 32 -8.77 -4.79 -2.28
N VAL A 33 -8.47 -5.15 -3.52
CA VAL A 33 -7.65 -4.34 -4.44
C VAL A 33 -8.55 -3.83 -5.56
N LEU A 34 -8.50 -2.53 -5.82
CA LEU A 34 -9.23 -1.87 -6.89
C LEU A 34 -8.27 -1.39 -7.96
N SER A 35 -8.56 -1.71 -9.22
CA SER A 35 -7.95 -1.02 -10.36
C SER A 35 -8.71 0.28 -10.60
N MET A 36 -8.01 1.41 -10.48
CA MET A 36 -8.64 2.72 -10.57
C MET A 36 -9.08 3.04 -12.00
N CYS A 37 -10.30 3.56 -12.12
CA CYS A 37 -10.80 4.08 -13.40
C CYS A 37 -10.18 5.44 -13.72
N THR A 38 -10.30 5.87 -14.98
CA THR A 38 -9.68 7.11 -15.46
C THR A 38 -10.17 8.36 -14.74
N ALA A 39 -11.41 8.35 -14.20
CA ALA A 39 -11.97 9.48 -13.46
C ALA A 39 -11.23 9.74 -12.13
N ASP A 40 -10.73 8.67 -11.48
CA ASP A 40 -10.06 8.73 -10.18
C ASP A 40 -8.55 8.50 -10.26
N LEU A 41 -8.01 8.30 -11.48
CA LEU A 41 -6.59 8.02 -11.68
C LEU A 41 -5.71 9.23 -11.34
N GLY A 42 -6.23 10.44 -11.48
CA GLY A 42 -5.45 11.67 -11.44
C GLY A 42 -4.63 11.89 -12.73
N PHE A 43 -4.19 13.11 -12.99
CA PHE A 43 -3.54 13.47 -14.25
C PHE A 43 -2.08 13.01 -14.37
N THR A 44 -1.45 12.54 -13.29
CA THR A 44 -0.03 12.18 -13.28
C THR A 44 0.23 10.69 -13.43
N ALA A 45 -0.71 9.85 -13.03
CA ALA A 45 -0.55 8.39 -13.02
C ALA A 45 -1.05 7.77 -14.33
N ALA A 46 -0.32 6.78 -14.84
CA ALA A 46 -0.71 5.97 -15.99
C ALA A 46 -1.54 4.74 -15.57
N LYS A 47 -1.24 4.17 -14.40
CA LYS A 47 -1.99 3.06 -13.79
C LYS A 47 -1.89 3.17 -12.27
N LYS A 48 -2.98 2.86 -11.57
CA LYS A 48 -3.07 2.92 -10.11
C LYS A 48 -3.92 1.77 -9.58
N TYR A 49 -3.45 1.19 -8.48
CA TYR A 49 -4.23 0.29 -7.63
C TYR A 49 -4.41 0.90 -6.26
N ASP A 50 -5.64 0.87 -5.76
CA ASP A 50 -5.94 1.19 -4.37
C ASP A 50 -6.23 -0.09 -3.59
N LEU A 51 -5.61 -0.22 -2.42
CA LEU A 51 -5.91 -1.26 -1.45
C LEU A 51 -6.87 -0.68 -0.42
N GLU A 52 -7.97 -1.35 -0.19
CA GLU A 52 -8.98 -0.94 0.78
C GLU A 52 -9.16 -2.02 1.83
N VAL A 53 -9.27 -1.62 3.10
CA VAL A 53 -9.53 -2.48 4.25
C VAL A 53 -10.96 -2.29 4.74
N TRP A 54 -11.58 -3.37 5.19
CA TRP A 54 -12.91 -3.32 5.80
C TRP A 54 -12.86 -2.60 7.14
N ILE A 55 -13.77 -1.64 7.34
CA ILE A 55 -13.96 -0.92 8.60
C ILE A 55 -15.38 -1.20 9.10
N PRO A 56 -15.55 -2.02 10.14
CA PRO A 56 -16.86 -2.43 10.65
C PRO A 56 -17.80 -1.27 11.01
N SER A 57 -17.30 -0.24 11.68
CA SER A 57 -18.11 0.93 12.09
C SER A 57 -18.69 1.70 10.92
N TYR A 58 -18.05 1.68 9.77
CA TYR A 58 -18.56 2.31 8.55
C TYR A 58 -19.37 1.35 7.67
N GLY A 59 -19.31 0.03 7.93
CA GLY A 59 -19.93 -0.97 7.08
C GLY A 59 -19.43 -0.96 5.63
N THR A 60 -18.18 -0.55 5.41
CA THR A 60 -17.60 -0.42 4.07
C THR A 60 -16.07 -0.56 4.08
N TYR A 61 -15.51 -0.73 2.88
CA TYR A 61 -14.07 -0.68 2.66
C TYR A 61 -13.57 0.76 2.59
N ARG A 62 -12.38 1.01 3.13
CA ARG A 62 -11.69 2.30 3.09
C ARG A 62 -10.26 2.14 2.59
N GLU A 63 -9.84 3.05 1.72
CA GLU A 63 -8.49 3.08 1.18
C GLU A 63 -7.44 3.11 2.30
N ILE A 64 -6.43 2.26 2.19
CA ILE A 64 -5.32 2.14 3.14
C ILE A 64 -3.96 2.26 2.46
N SER A 65 -3.90 2.02 1.16
CA SER A 65 -2.71 2.21 0.32
C SER A 65 -3.14 2.53 -1.11
N SER A 66 -2.35 3.36 -1.77
CA SER A 66 -2.45 3.63 -3.20
C SER A 66 -1.11 3.39 -3.85
N CYS A 67 -1.05 2.49 -4.84
CA CYS A 67 0.14 2.12 -5.58
C CYS A 67 0.03 2.58 -7.02
N SER A 68 0.92 3.47 -7.47
CA SER A 68 0.83 4.14 -8.76
C SER A 68 2.10 4.01 -9.60
N ASN A 69 1.91 3.83 -10.90
CA ASN A 69 2.93 3.98 -11.93
C ASN A 69 2.70 5.31 -12.66
N PHE A 70 3.71 6.15 -12.67
CA PHE A 70 3.66 7.48 -13.30
C PHE A 70 4.39 7.52 -14.64
N GLU A 71 4.90 6.38 -15.10
CA GLU A 71 5.78 6.31 -16.26
C GLU A 71 6.88 7.38 -16.18
N ALA A 72 7.13 8.10 -17.27
CA ALA A 72 8.15 9.16 -17.31
C ALA A 72 7.64 10.52 -16.81
N PHE A 73 6.38 10.65 -16.37
CA PHE A 73 5.79 11.95 -16.05
C PHE A 73 6.58 12.71 -14.97
N GLN A 74 6.84 12.06 -13.84
CA GLN A 74 7.60 12.66 -12.73
C GLN A 74 9.08 12.78 -13.08
N ALA A 75 9.65 11.78 -13.76
CA ALA A 75 11.05 11.80 -14.16
C ALA A 75 11.39 12.95 -15.11
N ARG A 76 10.49 13.32 -16.01
CA ARG A 76 10.66 14.50 -16.89
C ARG A 76 10.75 15.80 -16.09
N ARG A 77 9.90 15.97 -15.09
CA ARG A 77 9.85 17.17 -14.24
C ARG A 77 11.04 17.28 -13.30
N ALA A 78 11.45 16.17 -12.70
CA ALA A 78 12.59 16.08 -11.80
C ALA A 78 13.93 15.82 -12.53
N ASN A 79 13.90 15.71 -13.88
CA ASN A 79 15.06 15.42 -14.72
C ASN A 79 15.81 14.14 -14.32
N ILE A 80 15.07 13.10 -13.91
CA ILE A 80 15.62 11.81 -13.48
C ILE A 80 15.85 10.94 -14.72
N ARG A 81 17.11 10.66 -15.01
CA ARG A 81 17.54 9.93 -16.21
C ARG A 81 18.51 8.82 -15.87
N PHE A 82 18.59 7.82 -16.75
CA PHE A 82 19.59 6.77 -16.69
C PHE A 82 20.24 6.56 -18.07
N ARG A 83 21.33 5.84 -18.10
CA ARG A 83 21.97 5.38 -19.32
C ARG A 83 21.98 3.86 -19.33
N ARG A 84 21.62 3.26 -20.45
CA ARG A 84 21.68 1.79 -20.59
C ARG A 84 23.11 1.28 -20.54
N GLU A 85 24.02 2.09 -21.11
CA GLU A 85 25.46 1.83 -21.15
C GLU A 85 26.21 3.15 -20.93
N LYS A 86 27.51 3.06 -20.57
CA LYS A 86 28.34 4.20 -20.19
C LYS A 86 28.26 5.39 -21.17
N ASN A 87 28.18 5.14 -22.48
CA ASN A 87 28.16 6.18 -23.52
C ASN A 87 26.82 6.31 -24.23
N ALA A 88 25.78 5.62 -23.77
CA ALA A 88 24.44 5.69 -24.35
C ALA A 88 23.79 7.06 -24.10
N LYS A 89 22.85 7.43 -24.96
CA LYS A 89 22.00 8.61 -24.76
C LYS A 89 21.18 8.45 -23.48
N PRO A 90 21.09 9.49 -22.62
CA PRO A 90 20.26 9.41 -21.41
C PRO A 90 18.78 9.27 -21.76
N GLU A 91 18.09 8.38 -21.06
CA GLU A 91 16.65 8.16 -21.16
C GLU A 91 15.97 8.52 -19.84
N PHE A 92 14.69 8.91 -19.86
CA PHE A 92 13.93 9.11 -18.64
C PHE A 92 13.55 7.78 -18.00
N MET A 93 13.68 7.71 -16.68
CA MET A 93 13.19 6.56 -15.91
C MET A 93 11.66 6.60 -15.80
N HIS A 94 11.06 5.45 -15.49
CA HIS A 94 9.72 5.40 -14.94
C HIS A 94 9.78 5.45 -13.40
N THR A 95 8.79 6.11 -12.80
CA THR A 95 8.69 6.24 -11.34
C THR A 95 7.41 5.59 -10.84
N LEU A 96 7.51 4.92 -9.70
CA LEU A 96 6.39 4.32 -9.00
C LEU A 96 6.43 4.69 -7.52
N ASN A 97 5.29 4.79 -6.90
CA ASN A 97 5.21 4.86 -5.44
C ASN A 97 3.97 4.13 -4.91
N GLY A 98 4.02 3.79 -3.64
CA GLY A 98 2.92 3.21 -2.90
C GLY A 98 3.13 3.42 -1.41
N SER A 99 2.04 3.54 -0.66
CA SER A 99 2.09 3.60 0.79
C SER A 99 2.20 2.19 1.36
N GLY A 100 3.07 2.00 2.29
CA GLY A 100 3.18 0.70 2.94
C GLY A 100 2.93 0.75 4.45
N LEU A 101 1.78 1.08 4.86
CA LEU A 101 0.41 1.49 4.61
C LEU A 101 0.10 2.83 5.31
N ALA A 102 -1.17 3.28 5.30
CA ALA A 102 -1.64 4.40 6.14
C ALA A 102 -1.74 3.94 7.61
N ILE A 103 -0.70 4.19 8.42
CA ILE A 103 -0.55 3.62 9.78
C ILE A 103 -1.77 3.87 10.66
N GLY A 104 -2.25 5.11 10.76
CA GLY A 104 -3.41 5.45 11.61
C GLY A 104 -4.67 4.67 11.22
N ARG A 105 -4.95 4.53 9.92
CA ARG A 105 -6.09 3.76 9.41
C ARG A 105 -5.90 2.26 9.60
N THR A 106 -4.66 1.77 9.51
CA THR A 106 -4.33 0.36 9.79
C THR A 106 -4.57 0.04 11.26
N VAL A 107 -4.16 0.92 12.18
CA VAL A 107 -4.44 0.75 13.61
C VAL A 107 -5.94 0.72 13.88
N ALA A 108 -6.72 1.67 13.33
CA ALA A 108 -8.17 1.68 13.47
C ALA A 108 -8.79 0.37 12.93
N ALA A 109 -8.36 -0.09 11.77
CA ALA A 109 -8.83 -1.35 11.19
C ALA A 109 -8.53 -2.56 12.09
N ILE A 110 -7.33 -2.62 12.69
CA ILE A 110 -6.98 -3.68 13.65
C ILE A 110 -7.90 -3.61 14.85
N LEU A 111 -8.03 -2.45 15.49
CA LEU A 111 -8.86 -2.29 16.68
C LEU A 111 -10.30 -2.74 16.42
N GLU A 112 -10.91 -2.30 15.32
CA GLU A 112 -12.29 -2.63 15.01
C GLU A 112 -12.53 -4.08 14.57
N ASN A 113 -11.62 -4.66 13.78
CA ASN A 113 -11.78 -6.05 13.31
C ASN A 113 -11.40 -7.10 14.37
N TYR A 114 -10.59 -6.74 15.35
CA TYR A 114 -10.12 -7.63 16.40
C TYR A 114 -10.76 -7.39 17.77
N GLN A 115 -11.70 -6.44 17.87
CA GLN A 115 -12.46 -6.23 19.09
C GLN A 115 -13.39 -7.41 19.36
N GLU A 116 -13.41 -7.89 20.60
CA GLU A 116 -14.26 -8.97 21.06
C GLU A 116 -15.50 -8.46 21.81
N ALA A 117 -16.45 -9.35 22.05
CA ALA A 117 -17.75 -8.97 22.67
C ALA A 117 -17.61 -8.38 24.08
N ASP A 118 -16.54 -8.71 24.79
CA ASP A 118 -16.21 -8.18 26.12
C ASP A 118 -15.51 -6.80 26.08
N GLY A 119 -15.31 -6.25 24.88
CA GLY A 119 -14.62 -4.98 24.66
C GLY A 119 -13.10 -5.08 24.62
N SER A 120 -12.53 -6.26 24.85
CA SER A 120 -11.11 -6.50 24.69
C SER A 120 -10.71 -6.57 23.21
N ILE A 121 -9.41 -6.47 22.92
CA ILE A 121 -8.91 -6.48 21.56
C ILE A 121 -7.82 -7.54 21.44
N ARG A 122 -8.04 -8.51 20.56
CA ARG A 122 -7.04 -9.54 20.25
C ARG A 122 -5.93 -8.92 19.38
N ILE A 123 -4.67 -9.16 19.75
CA ILE A 123 -3.53 -8.68 18.96
C ILE A 123 -3.26 -9.64 17.80
N PRO A 124 -3.19 -9.15 16.55
CA PRO A 124 -2.80 -9.97 15.41
C PRO A 124 -1.51 -10.73 15.69
N LYS A 125 -1.49 -12.01 15.35
CA LYS A 125 -0.36 -12.91 15.67
C LYS A 125 1.00 -12.35 15.25
N VAL A 126 1.05 -11.72 14.07
CA VAL A 126 2.28 -11.11 13.52
C VAL A 126 2.81 -9.95 14.38
N LEU A 127 1.95 -9.29 15.16
CA LEU A 127 2.33 -8.15 16.00
C LEU A 127 2.68 -8.53 17.43
N GLN A 128 2.32 -9.74 17.90
CA GLN A 128 2.53 -10.15 19.30
C GLN A 128 4.01 -10.07 19.71
N GLY A 129 4.94 -10.45 18.81
CA GLY A 129 6.38 -10.33 19.09
C GLY A 129 6.84 -8.88 19.32
N TYR A 130 6.26 -7.92 18.59
CA TYR A 130 6.53 -6.48 18.78
C TYR A 130 5.87 -5.90 20.03
N MET A 131 4.83 -6.57 20.54
CA MET A 131 4.10 -6.21 21.76
C MET A 131 4.60 -6.95 23.01
N GLY A 132 5.81 -7.50 22.98
CA GLY A 132 6.36 -8.24 24.12
C GLY A 132 5.67 -9.57 24.44
N GLY A 133 5.03 -10.18 23.44
CA GLY A 133 4.31 -11.44 23.58
C GLY A 133 2.87 -11.30 24.10
N ILE A 134 2.37 -10.07 24.26
CA ILE A 134 0.98 -9.83 24.68
C ILE A 134 0.04 -10.25 23.54
N GLU A 135 -0.95 -11.07 23.86
CA GLU A 135 -1.92 -11.60 22.89
C GLU A 135 -3.24 -10.81 22.85
N LYS A 136 -3.55 -10.07 23.91
CA LYS A 136 -4.82 -9.39 24.09
C LYS A 136 -4.64 -8.08 24.87
N ILE A 137 -5.34 -7.04 24.47
CA ILE A 137 -5.53 -5.82 25.24
C ILE A 137 -6.83 -5.96 25.98
N GLU A 138 -6.78 -5.94 27.32
CA GLU A 138 -7.97 -6.10 28.16
C GLU A 138 -8.92 -4.89 28.03
N ALA A 139 -10.22 -5.14 28.18
CA ALA A 139 -11.21 -4.07 28.24
C ALA A 139 -10.96 -3.19 29.48
N PRO A 140 -11.20 -1.86 29.40
CA PRO A 140 -11.12 -1.01 30.57
C PRO A 140 -12.18 -1.44 31.60
N LYS A 141 -11.78 -1.46 32.88
CA LYS A 141 -12.67 -1.78 34.00
C LYS A 141 -13.68 -0.68 34.26
#